data_05176261014458f347700245f2711239
#
_entry.id   05176261014458f347700245f2711239
#
_cell.length_a   1.000
_cell.length_b   1.000
_cell.length_c   1.000
_cell.angle_alpha   90.00
_cell.angle_beta   90.00
_cell.angle_gamma   90.00
#
_symmetry.space_group_name_H-M   'P 1'
#
loop_
_entity.id
_entity.type
_entity.pdbx_description
1 polymer ?
#
loop_
_entity_poly.entity_id
_entity_poly.type
_entity_poly.pdbx_seq_one_letter_code
_entity_poly.pdbx_strand_id
1 'polypeptide(L)'
;MLLPLPYIQETLGDEATILFQSFSWSFAASCVLLVLWRGLIAPVVAANRSADDLVFLTNSVVSLFPALTAPFLAVQALWELPISDHATALAAAPTPLALRAVGLSCGYMAYDTVFCLAHKQVRHPLLLGHHLLSILFFPYATLRHRALLVV
;
A
#
# COMPACT_ATOMS: atom_id res chain seq x y z
N MET A 1 -30.30 14.59 -4.26
CA MET A 1 -30.45 14.73 -2.80
C MET A 1 -29.05 14.93 -2.24
N LEU A 2 -28.68 16.15 -1.85
CA LEU A 2 -27.34 16.46 -1.32
C LEU A 2 -27.26 15.98 0.13
N LEU A 3 -26.23 15.17 0.44
CA LEU A 3 -25.95 14.78 1.82
C LEU A 3 -25.46 15.99 2.61
N PRO A 4 -25.83 16.14 3.89
CA PRO A 4 -25.37 17.27 4.70
C PRO A 4 -23.84 17.25 4.89
N LEU A 5 -23.21 18.42 4.76
CA LEU A 5 -21.77 18.64 4.86
C LEU A 5 -21.09 17.94 6.07
N PRO A 6 -21.66 17.98 7.30
CA PRO A 6 -21.05 17.29 8.44
C PRO A 6 -20.98 15.78 8.26
N TYR A 7 -21.96 15.13 7.63
CA TYR A 7 -21.94 13.70 7.36
C TYR A 7 -20.82 13.31 6.39
N ILE A 8 -20.59 14.14 5.36
CA ILE A 8 -19.51 13.91 4.38
C ILE A 8 -18.14 14.06 5.05
N GLN A 9 -18.00 15.04 5.91
CA GLN A 9 -16.74 15.32 6.59
C GLN A 9 -16.38 14.23 7.61
N GLU A 10 -17.37 13.71 8.35
CA GLU A 10 -17.20 12.60 9.28
C GLU A 10 -16.80 11.33 8.55
N THR A 11 -17.52 10.95 7.50
CA THR A 11 -17.24 9.73 6.72
C THR A 11 -15.87 9.79 6.01
N LEU A 12 -15.51 10.95 5.46
CA LEU A 12 -14.19 11.13 4.82
C LEU A 12 -13.05 11.05 5.85
N GLY A 13 -13.31 11.50 7.09
CA GLY A 13 -12.39 11.38 8.21
C GLY A 13 -12.11 9.92 8.58
N ASP A 14 -13.14 9.08 8.62
CA ASP A 14 -13.03 7.65 8.92
C ASP A 14 -12.26 6.90 7.81
N GLU A 15 -12.56 7.18 6.55
CA GLU A 15 -11.86 6.58 5.41
C GLU A 15 -10.38 6.96 5.39
N ALA A 16 -10.06 8.23 5.59
CA ALA A 16 -8.68 8.69 5.69
C ALA A 16 -7.96 8.06 6.89
N THR A 17 -8.66 7.86 7.99
CA THR A 17 -8.12 7.20 9.19
C THR A 17 -7.76 5.75 8.90
N ILE A 18 -8.66 4.97 8.29
CA ILE A 18 -8.41 3.57 7.91
C ILE A 18 -7.21 3.47 6.97
N LEU A 19 -7.16 4.33 5.95
CA LEU A 19 -6.07 4.36 4.99
C LEU A 19 -4.73 4.68 5.66
N PHE A 20 -4.69 5.73 6.48
CA PHE A 20 -3.47 6.15 7.18
C PHE A 20 -2.99 5.13 8.20
N GLN A 21 -3.89 4.50 8.95
CA GLN A 21 -3.53 3.41 9.86
C GLN A 21 -2.93 2.24 9.10
N SER A 22 -3.54 1.81 8.00
CA SER A 22 -3.05 0.71 7.19
C SER A 22 -1.70 1.03 6.54
N PHE A 23 -1.50 2.27 6.08
CA PHE A 23 -0.23 2.79 5.62
C PHE A 23 0.86 2.67 6.70
N SER A 24 0.57 3.20 7.89
CA SER A 24 1.52 3.22 9.01
C SER A 24 1.89 1.81 9.46
N TRP A 25 0.92 0.91 9.55
CA TRP A 25 1.14 -0.49 9.88
C TRP A 25 2.00 -1.21 8.83
N SER A 26 1.74 -1.00 7.55
CA SER A 26 2.52 -1.61 6.47
C SER A 26 3.97 -1.13 6.46
N PHE A 27 4.17 0.17 6.60
CA PHE A 27 5.50 0.76 6.71
C PHE A 27 6.27 0.18 7.91
N ALA A 28 5.65 0.19 9.10
CA ALA A 28 6.25 -0.35 10.32
C ALA A 28 6.55 -1.85 10.20
N ALA A 29 5.63 -2.65 9.68
CA ALA A 29 5.82 -4.08 9.46
C ALA A 29 6.99 -4.35 8.52
N SER A 30 7.12 -3.58 7.44
CA SER A 30 8.25 -3.69 6.50
C SER A 30 9.59 -3.38 7.18
N CYS A 31 9.64 -2.35 8.04
CA CYS A 31 10.82 -2.03 8.83
C CYS A 31 11.16 -3.15 9.82
N VAL A 32 10.17 -3.72 10.51
CA VAL A 32 10.36 -4.84 11.45
C VAL A 32 10.87 -6.08 10.70
N LEU A 33 10.26 -6.42 9.57
CA LEU A 33 10.71 -7.55 8.74
C LEU A 33 12.15 -7.35 8.26
N LEU A 34 12.53 -6.12 7.87
CA LEU A 34 13.92 -5.81 7.52
C LEU A 34 14.88 -6.07 8.67
N VAL A 35 14.55 -5.63 9.88
CA VAL A 35 15.38 -5.83 11.07
C VAL A 35 15.50 -7.31 11.41
N LEU A 36 14.38 -8.04 11.42
CA LEU A 36 14.37 -9.49 11.69
C LEU A 36 15.15 -10.26 10.63
N TRP A 37 14.95 -9.93 9.36
CA TRP A 37 15.71 -10.54 8.27
C TRP A 37 17.21 -10.32 8.44
N ARG A 38 17.64 -9.07 8.62
CA ARG A 38 19.06 -8.73 8.78
C ARG A 38 19.68 -9.32 10.04
N GLY A 39 18.93 -9.39 11.14
CA GLY A 39 19.43 -9.88 12.42
C GLY A 39 19.48 -11.40 12.54
N LEU A 40 18.50 -12.11 11.97
CA LEU A 40 18.34 -13.55 12.19
C LEU A 40 18.72 -14.41 10.99
N ILE A 41 18.34 -14.01 9.78
CA ILE A 41 18.40 -14.87 8.60
C ILE A 41 19.57 -14.50 7.67
N ALA A 42 19.77 -13.22 7.44
CA ALA A 42 20.83 -12.76 6.54
C ALA A 42 22.24 -13.25 6.94
N PRO A 43 22.63 -13.31 8.23
CA PRO A 43 23.94 -13.85 8.60
C PRO A 43 24.15 -15.32 8.21
N VAL A 44 23.06 -16.12 8.26
CA VAL A 44 23.11 -17.54 7.88
C VAL A 44 23.21 -17.70 6.36
N VAL A 45 22.51 -16.85 5.61
CA VAL A 45 22.48 -16.91 4.14
C VAL A 45 23.68 -16.22 3.51
N ALA A 46 24.31 -15.28 4.21
CA ALA A 46 25.40 -14.45 3.71
C ALA A 46 26.70 -15.25 3.43
N ALA A 47 26.88 -16.41 4.05
CA ALA A 47 28.14 -17.17 3.99
C ALA A 47 28.66 -17.47 2.56
N ASN A 48 27.76 -17.45 1.55
CA ASN A 48 28.08 -17.75 0.16
C ASN A 48 27.48 -16.74 -0.85
N ARG A 49 27.18 -15.49 -0.41
CA ARG A 49 26.52 -14.48 -1.24
C ARG A 49 27.33 -13.19 -1.28
N SER A 50 27.27 -12.49 -2.43
CA SER A 50 27.81 -11.13 -2.53
C SER A 50 26.97 -10.14 -1.72
N ALA A 51 27.55 -8.99 -1.37
CA ALA A 51 26.82 -7.91 -0.70
C ALA A 51 25.63 -7.42 -1.54
N ASP A 52 25.77 -7.38 -2.86
CA ASP A 52 24.73 -6.95 -3.78
C ASP A 52 23.57 -7.95 -3.82
N ASP A 53 23.87 -9.26 -3.89
CA ASP A 53 22.86 -10.32 -3.81
C ASP A 53 22.05 -10.24 -2.51
N LEU A 54 22.71 -9.91 -1.39
CA LEU A 54 22.04 -9.75 -0.11
C LEU A 54 21.09 -8.55 -0.08
N VAL A 55 21.44 -7.46 -0.76
CA VAL A 55 20.54 -6.29 -0.88
C VAL A 55 19.30 -6.67 -1.69
N PHE A 56 19.47 -7.34 -2.85
CA PHE A 56 18.34 -7.81 -3.66
C PHE A 56 17.45 -8.79 -2.89
N LEU A 57 18.06 -9.77 -2.23
CA LEU A 57 17.34 -10.79 -1.46
C LEU A 57 16.58 -10.14 -0.28
N THR A 58 17.21 -9.21 0.41
CA THR A 58 16.58 -8.45 1.50
C THR A 58 15.33 -7.73 1.01
N ASN A 59 15.42 -7.01 -0.11
CA ASN A 59 14.29 -6.30 -0.67
C ASN A 59 13.18 -7.27 -1.09
N SER A 60 13.53 -8.37 -1.76
CA SER A 60 12.57 -9.39 -2.20
C SER A 60 11.81 -10.04 -1.05
N VAL A 61 12.49 -10.35 0.06
CA VAL A 61 11.86 -10.97 1.23
C VAL A 61 10.89 -10.01 1.91
N VAL A 62 11.27 -8.75 2.09
CA VAL A 62 10.38 -7.75 2.69
C VAL A 62 9.19 -7.46 1.79
N SER A 63 9.40 -7.39 0.46
CA SER A 63 8.32 -7.14 -0.51
C SER A 63 7.32 -8.27 -0.65
N LEU A 64 7.67 -9.49 -0.23
CA LEU A 64 6.76 -10.65 -0.30
C LEU A 64 5.51 -10.44 0.58
N PHE A 65 5.66 -9.82 1.74
CA PHE A 65 4.53 -9.55 2.65
C PHE A 65 3.43 -8.70 1.98
N PRO A 66 3.70 -7.48 1.48
CA PRO A 66 2.67 -6.69 0.82
C PRO A 66 2.22 -7.28 -0.52
N ALA A 67 3.11 -7.97 -1.25
CA ALA A 67 2.79 -8.63 -2.51
C ALA A 67 1.74 -9.75 -2.35
N LEU A 68 1.64 -10.37 -1.19
CA LEU A 68 0.62 -11.37 -0.88
C LEU A 68 -0.61 -10.74 -0.21
N THR A 69 -0.42 -9.83 0.74
CA THR A 69 -1.53 -9.31 1.55
C THR A 69 -2.40 -8.29 0.81
N ALA A 70 -1.81 -7.39 0.03
CA ALA A 70 -2.58 -6.36 -0.66
C ALA A 70 -3.51 -6.92 -1.77
N PRO A 71 -3.07 -7.84 -2.66
CA PRO A 71 -3.97 -8.50 -3.60
C PRO A 71 -5.07 -9.32 -2.93
N PHE A 72 -4.75 -10.02 -1.83
CA PHE A 72 -5.74 -10.78 -1.07
C PHE A 72 -6.87 -9.88 -0.54
N LEU A 73 -6.54 -8.75 0.07
CA LEU A 73 -7.52 -7.77 0.52
C LEU A 73 -8.28 -7.12 -0.65
N ALA A 74 -7.61 -6.87 -1.77
CA ALA A 74 -8.26 -6.32 -2.95
C ALA A 74 -9.29 -7.29 -3.55
N VAL A 75 -8.98 -8.59 -3.61
CA VAL A 75 -9.93 -9.62 -4.05
C VAL A 75 -11.11 -9.72 -3.09
N GLN A 76 -10.88 -9.70 -1.77
CA GLN A 76 -11.97 -9.69 -0.80
C GLN A 76 -12.84 -8.43 -0.94
N ALA A 77 -12.24 -7.27 -1.15
CA ALA A 77 -12.98 -6.03 -1.37
C ALA A 77 -13.87 -6.09 -2.62
N LEU A 78 -13.38 -6.73 -3.70
CA LEU A 78 -14.18 -6.95 -4.91
C LEU A 78 -15.40 -7.86 -4.67
N TRP A 79 -15.28 -8.83 -3.77
CA TRP A 79 -16.40 -9.74 -3.44
C TRP A 79 -17.49 -9.05 -2.62
N GLU A 80 -17.16 -7.97 -1.92
CA GLU A 80 -18.13 -7.15 -1.19
C GLU A 80 -18.93 -6.20 -2.09
N LEU A 81 -18.46 -5.96 -3.34
CA LEU A 81 -19.13 -5.06 -4.26
C LEU A 81 -20.35 -5.75 -4.90
N PRO A 82 -21.48 -5.06 -5.03
CA PRO A 82 -22.64 -5.55 -5.77
C PRO A 82 -22.29 -5.62 -7.27
N ILE A 83 -21.93 -6.80 -7.77
CA ILE A 83 -21.47 -7.03 -9.17
C ILE A 83 -22.65 -6.95 -10.18
N SER A 84 -23.87 -6.69 -9.73
CA SER A 84 -25.05 -6.66 -10.60
C SER A 84 -25.05 -5.58 -11.69
N ASP A 85 -24.26 -4.52 -11.51
CA ASP A 85 -24.10 -3.43 -12.48
C ASP A 85 -22.72 -2.79 -12.35
N HIS A 86 -21.93 -2.81 -13.44
CA HIS A 86 -20.59 -2.21 -13.46
C HIS A 86 -20.60 -0.71 -13.15
N ALA A 87 -21.64 0.01 -13.59
CA ALA A 87 -21.75 1.44 -13.31
C ALA A 87 -21.96 1.70 -11.81
N THR A 88 -22.81 0.89 -11.16
CA THR A 88 -23.03 0.97 -9.70
C THR A 88 -21.80 0.55 -8.91
N ALA A 89 -21.06 -0.47 -9.37
CA ALA A 89 -19.81 -0.88 -8.71
C ALA A 89 -18.71 0.19 -8.80
N LEU A 90 -18.60 0.88 -9.94
CA LEU A 90 -17.67 2.00 -10.13
C LEU A 90 -18.08 3.24 -9.33
N ALA A 91 -19.38 3.44 -9.08
CA ALA A 91 -19.90 4.53 -8.29
C ALA A 91 -19.95 4.23 -6.78
N ALA A 92 -19.72 2.97 -6.38
CA ALA A 92 -19.74 2.57 -4.99
C ALA A 92 -18.60 3.23 -4.20
N ALA A 93 -18.88 3.61 -2.97
CA ALA A 93 -17.85 4.07 -2.05
C ALA A 93 -16.81 2.97 -1.80
N PRO A 94 -15.53 3.32 -1.59
CA PRO A 94 -14.51 2.34 -1.30
C PRO A 94 -14.87 1.57 -0.01
N THR A 95 -14.78 0.25 -0.06
CA THR A 95 -14.99 -0.57 1.13
C THR A 95 -13.81 -0.38 2.11
N PRO A 96 -14.01 -0.64 3.41
CA PRO A 96 -12.90 -0.63 4.37
C PRO A 96 -11.75 -1.56 3.97
N LEU A 97 -12.03 -2.68 3.29
CA LEU A 97 -11.01 -3.59 2.77
C LEU A 97 -10.23 -2.97 1.60
N ALA A 98 -10.91 -2.25 0.69
CA ALA A 98 -10.25 -1.53 -0.39
C ALA A 98 -9.32 -0.43 0.15
N LEU A 99 -9.78 0.33 1.14
CA LEU A 99 -8.96 1.35 1.83
C LEU A 99 -7.73 0.74 2.50
N ARG A 100 -7.89 -0.42 3.16
CA ARG A 100 -6.77 -1.16 3.76
C ARG A 100 -5.79 -1.64 2.70
N ALA A 101 -6.26 -2.21 1.59
CA ALA A 101 -5.39 -2.67 0.50
C ALA A 101 -4.55 -1.52 -0.08
N VAL A 102 -5.18 -0.37 -0.33
CA VAL A 102 -4.48 0.85 -0.80
C VAL A 102 -3.48 1.35 0.24
N GLY A 103 -3.89 1.45 1.51
CA GLY A 103 -3.01 1.88 2.59
C GLY A 103 -1.80 0.96 2.76
N LEU A 104 -1.99 -0.36 2.76
CA LEU A 104 -0.91 -1.35 2.83
C LEU A 104 0.07 -1.21 1.66
N SER A 105 -0.44 -1.07 0.44
CA SER A 105 0.38 -0.90 -0.76
C SER A 105 1.22 0.38 -0.68
N CYS A 106 0.60 1.50 -0.33
CA CYS A 106 1.28 2.80 -0.21
C CYS A 106 2.33 2.81 0.91
N GLY A 107 2.03 2.18 2.06
CA GLY A 107 2.96 2.07 3.18
C GLY A 107 4.21 1.27 2.82
N TYR A 108 4.04 0.15 2.11
CA TYR A 108 5.16 -0.61 1.57
C TYR A 108 5.95 0.21 0.54
N MET A 109 5.28 0.86 -0.42
CA MET A 109 5.97 1.66 -1.45
C MET A 109 6.78 2.81 -0.83
N ALA A 110 6.30 3.40 0.27
CA ALA A 110 7.06 4.39 1.03
C ALA A 110 8.33 3.78 1.66
N TYR A 111 8.21 2.60 2.29
CA TYR A 111 9.36 1.84 2.79
C TYR A 111 10.35 1.52 1.66
N ASP A 112 9.86 0.94 0.56
CA ASP A 112 10.72 0.53 -0.57
C ASP A 112 11.39 1.72 -1.25
N THR A 113 10.73 2.88 -1.31
CA THR A 113 11.35 4.14 -1.76
C THR A 113 12.56 4.50 -0.91
N VAL A 114 12.41 4.47 0.42
CA VAL A 114 13.51 4.76 1.35
C VAL A 114 14.63 3.72 1.20
N PHE A 115 14.27 2.44 1.09
CA PHE A 115 15.24 1.36 0.88
C PHE A 115 16.01 1.53 -0.43
N CYS A 116 15.33 1.81 -1.54
CA CYS A 116 15.95 2.04 -2.85
C CYS A 116 16.85 3.29 -2.86
N LEU A 117 16.47 4.36 -2.16
CA LEU A 117 17.31 5.55 -2.03
C LEU A 117 18.60 5.26 -1.24
N ALA A 118 18.52 4.40 -0.23
CA ALA A 118 19.66 4.00 0.59
C ALA A 118 20.63 3.04 -0.11
N HIS A 119 20.15 2.24 -1.09
CA HIS A 119 20.92 1.16 -1.73
C HIS A 119 21.02 1.38 -3.24
N LYS A 120 22.22 1.73 -3.73
CA LYS A 120 22.46 2.01 -5.15
C LYS A 120 22.12 0.84 -6.07
N GLN A 121 22.28 -0.39 -5.59
CA GLN A 121 22.07 -1.65 -6.34
C GLN A 121 20.63 -1.83 -6.81
N VAL A 122 19.65 -1.33 -6.03
CA VAL A 122 18.21 -1.43 -6.34
C VAL A 122 17.59 -0.11 -6.78
N ARG A 123 18.38 0.97 -6.76
CA ARG A 123 17.90 2.31 -7.14
C ARG A 123 17.69 2.41 -8.64
N HIS A 124 16.42 2.42 -9.06
CA HIS A 124 16.05 2.64 -10.45
C HIS A 124 15.08 3.83 -10.58
N PRO A 125 15.35 4.83 -11.44
CA PRO A 125 14.52 6.04 -11.53
C PRO A 125 13.05 5.75 -11.85
N LEU A 126 12.77 4.79 -12.75
CA LEU A 126 11.39 4.41 -13.09
C LEU A 126 10.67 3.76 -11.91
N LEU A 127 11.36 2.95 -11.10
CA LEU A 127 10.78 2.34 -9.91
C LEU A 127 10.43 3.41 -8.88
N LEU A 128 11.35 4.33 -8.60
CA LEU A 128 11.11 5.46 -7.70
C LEU A 128 9.96 6.34 -8.19
N GLY A 129 9.92 6.64 -9.49
CA GLY A 129 8.81 7.39 -10.10
C GLY A 129 7.48 6.67 -9.94
N HIS A 130 7.44 5.35 -10.18
CA HIS A 130 6.25 4.52 -9.97
C HIS A 130 5.77 4.57 -8.51
N HIS A 131 6.67 4.40 -7.54
CA HIS A 131 6.31 4.45 -6.12
C HIS A 131 5.76 5.82 -5.72
N LEU A 132 6.43 6.91 -6.10
CA LEU A 132 5.97 8.26 -5.79
C LEU A 132 4.59 8.55 -6.39
N LEU A 133 4.39 8.20 -7.67
CA LEU A 133 3.09 8.35 -8.31
C LEU A 133 2.02 7.52 -7.60
N SER A 134 2.30 6.27 -7.27
CA SER A 134 1.35 5.40 -6.59
C SER A 134 0.96 5.91 -5.20
N ILE A 135 1.94 6.37 -4.40
CA ILE A 135 1.70 6.94 -3.07
C ILE A 135 0.81 8.21 -3.14
N LEU A 136 0.95 9.01 -4.19
CA LEU A 136 0.15 10.22 -4.37
C LEU A 136 -1.22 9.93 -4.97
N PHE A 137 -1.29 9.12 -6.03
CA PHE A 137 -2.51 8.93 -6.80
C PHE A 137 -3.48 7.92 -6.21
N PHE A 138 -3.01 6.82 -5.62
CA PHE A 138 -3.93 5.80 -5.09
C PHE A 138 -4.78 6.32 -3.94
N PRO A 139 -4.22 6.95 -2.89
CA PRO A 139 -5.03 7.54 -1.84
C PRO A 139 -5.96 8.64 -2.36
N TYR A 140 -5.42 9.51 -3.22
CA TYR A 140 -6.19 10.60 -3.81
C TYR A 140 -7.38 10.08 -4.63
N ALA A 141 -7.16 9.15 -5.54
CA ALA A 141 -8.22 8.55 -6.36
C ALA A 141 -9.26 7.85 -5.49
N THR A 142 -8.81 7.09 -4.48
CA THR A 142 -9.69 6.34 -3.59
C THR A 142 -10.57 7.24 -2.72
N LEU A 143 -10.00 8.29 -2.12
CA LEU A 143 -10.74 9.22 -1.27
C LEU A 143 -11.62 10.19 -2.07
N ARG A 144 -11.21 10.58 -3.28
CA ARG A 144 -11.95 11.54 -4.10
C ARG A 144 -13.12 10.92 -4.87
N HIS A 145 -13.17 9.61 -4.97
CA HIS A 145 -14.27 8.93 -5.67
C HIS A 145 -15.65 9.35 -5.11
N ARG A 146 -15.75 9.66 -3.82
CA ARG A 146 -16.96 10.24 -3.21
C ARG A 146 -17.17 11.72 -3.50
N ALA A 147 -16.09 12.50 -3.63
CA ALA A 147 -16.21 13.93 -3.85
C ALA A 147 -16.79 14.27 -5.25
N LEU A 148 -16.56 13.39 -6.25
CA LEU A 148 -17.11 13.55 -7.61
C LEU A 148 -18.59 13.18 -7.71
N LEU A 149 -19.14 12.41 -6.76
CA LEU A 149 -20.56 12.04 -6.71
C LEU A 149 -21.43 13.09 -5.99
N VAL A 150 -20.82 14.12 -5.40
CA VAL A 150 -21.50 15.18 -4.63
C VAL A 150 -21.63 16.48 -5.42
N VAL A 151 -21.03 16.58 -6.60
CA VAL A 151 -21.19 17.70 -7.55
C VAL A 151 -22.21 17.34 -8.61
#